data_388948f30fecafbba3ee173ebea466ab
#
_entry.id   388948f30fecafbba3ee173ebea466ab
#
_cell.length_a   1.000
_cell.length_b   1.000
_cell.length_c   1.000
_cell.angle_alpha   90.00
_cell.angle_beta   90.00
_cell.angle_gamma   90.00
#
_symmetry.space_group_name_H-M   'P 1'
#
loop_
_entity.id
_entity.type
_entity.pdbx_description
1 polymer ?
#
loop_
_entity_poly.entity_id
_entity_poly.type
_entity_poly.pdbx_seq_one_letter_code
_entity_poly.pdbx_strand_id
1 'polypeptide(L)'
;LNLAALLDIAAELLRTFRSTASPADRVQKEFFQVKKFLGSKERPFVGDAFYHALRHLRRIDRALIISLEGAPVGNWLSRATGFPSDEMPNDRVWAYPGDMAKRLTREDQWIDRARVALATIEVRPNLRLEVEEILTNSFPTRDGRYDDEWVPGLGTRLVETYLELATRKGMLHFAIRRSLPEWILPHFGEGLPEKELDALAAALNEPANVCLRVNRLKVTREDFQAQAKAAGIVLQSAKLAPDCLTAPGRVRLGDLPGAHDGLFEFQDEGSQVVTHLLGAQPGWTVVDACAGGGGKALHMAANMKNKGRVLAGDASPGRLASLPPRAKRAGATCISTFAKREEVRAGSADLVVLDVPCTGAGTWRRSPDLKWRTMRDGLREKVKLQKELLEEWRDAVKPGGLLAYITCSVLADENSGQIRSFLKVHREFVAEPPALAAELGIKPTREGAVTLLPHREGTDGFYLAMMRRKG
;
A
#
# COMPACT_ATOMS: atom_id res chain seq x y z
N LEU A 1 13.19 -20.39 -18.79
CA LEU A 1 11.82 -20.90 -18.90
C LEU A 1 11.09 -20.17 -20.04
N ASN A 2 10.15 -20.87 -20.72
CA ASN A 2 9.27 -20.25 -21.70
C ASN A 2 8.15 -19.44 -21.01
N LEU A 3 7.42 -18.62 -21.77
CA LEU A 3 6.38 -17.75 -21.23
C LEU A 3 5.27 -18.55 -20.52
N ALA A 4 4.79 -19.64 -21.11
CA ALA A 4 3.73 -20.47 -20.54
C ALA A 4 4.12 -21.00 -19.14
N ALA A 5 5.33 -21.53 -18.99
CA ALA A 5 5.84 -22.00 -17.69
C ALA A 5 5.97 -20.88 -16.67
N LEU A 6 6.39 -19.68 -17.09
CA LEU A 6 6.47 -18.52 -16.20
C LEU A 6 5.09 -18.05 -15.73
N LEU A 7 4.09 -18.07 -16.62
CA LEU A 7 2.70 -17.75 -16.26
C LEU A 7 2.11 -18.81 -15.30
N ASP A 8 2.44 -20.10 -15.48
CA ASP A 8 2.01 -21.13 -14.54
C ASP A 8 2.58 -20.92 -13.13
N ILE A 9 3.84 -20.57 -13.05
CA ILE A 9 4.49 -20.26 -11.76
C ILE A 9 3.88 -19.01 -11.13
N ALA A 10 3.60 -17.98 -11.91
CA ALA A 10 2.94 -16.77 -11.41
C ALA A 10 1.49 -17.06 -10.95
N ALA A 11 0.77 -17.92 -11.67
CA ALA A 11 -0.56 -18.39 -11.26
C ALA A 11 -0.50 -19.22 -9.97
N GLU A 12 0.52 -20.07 -9.80
CA GLU A 12 0.75 -20.81 -8.56
C GLU A 12 1.01 -19.85 -7.37
N LEU A 13 1.79 -18.80 -7.58
CA LEU A 13 2.02 -17.77 -6.57
C LEU A 13 0.70 -17.04 -6.21
N LEU A 14 -0.13 -16.69 -7.19
CA LEU A 14 -1.44 -16.08 -6.97
C LEU A 14 -2.36 -17.00 -6.17
N ARG A 15 -2.41 -18.31 -6.51
CA ARG A 15 -3.17 -19.31 -5.75
C ARG A 15 -2.68 -19.43 -4.30
N THR A 16 -1.37 -19.50 -4.11
CA THR A 16 -0.74 -19.57 -2.78
C THR A 16 -1.14 -18.34 -1.95
N PHE A 17 -1.11 -17.15 -2.55
CA PHE A 17 -1.55 -15.93 -1.88
C PHE A 17 -3.04 -15.99 -1.48
N ARG A 18 -3.92 -16.43 -2.37
CA ARG A 18 -5.37 -16.53 -2.12
C ARG A 18 -5.73 -17.57 -1.06
N SER A 19 -4.87 -18.54 -0.79
CA SER A 19 -5.07 -19.57 0.23
C SER A 19 -4.59 -19.18 1.63
N THR A 20 -4.05 -17.98 1.81
CA THR A 20 -3.50 -17.52 3.09
C THR A 20 -3.97 -16.12 3.47
N ALA A 21 -3.97 -15.83 4.77
CA ALA A 21 -4.19 -14.49 5.30
C ALA A 21 -2.89 -13.63 5.32
N SER A 22 -1.75 -14.16 4.87
CA SER A 22 -0.47 -13.44 4.88
C SER A 22 -0.41 -12.34 3.83
N PRO A 23 0.28 -11.20 4.09
CA PRO A 23 0.51 -10.15 3.10
C PRO A 23 1.23 -10.66 1.85
N ALA A 24 0.97 -10.02 0.69
CA ALA A 24 1.48 -10.46 -0.62
C ALA A 24 3.02 -10.51 -0.69
N ASP A 25 3.70 -9.54 -0.08
CA ASP A 25 5.16 -9.48 -0.02
C ASP A 25 5.77 -10.66 0.76
N ARG A 26 5.13 -11.04 1.85
CA ARG A 26 5.54 -12.20 2.66
C ARG A 26 5.33 -13.51 1.89
N VAL A 27 4.17 -13.68 1.28
CA VAL A 27 3.88 -14.88 0.47
C VAL A 27 4.85 -15.00 -0.69
N GLN A 28 5.12 -13.91 -1.41
CA GLN A 28 6.09 -13.90 -2.50
C GLN A 28 7.50 -14.28 -2.02
N LYS A 29 7.94 -13.72 -0.89
CA LYS A 29 9.25 -14.03 -0.32
C LYS A 29 9.39 -15.51 0.04
N GLU A 30 8.41 -16.06 0.74
CA GLU A 30 8.38 -17.48 1.13
C GLU A 30 8.31 -18.39 -0.11
N PHE A 31 7.50 -18.04 -1.11
CA PHE A 31 7.40 -18.76 -2.38
C PHE A 31 8.73 -18.85 -3.11
N PHE A 32 9.48 -17.74 -3.24
CA PHE A 32 10.78 -17.75 -3.90
C PHE A 32 11.89 -18.43 -3.09
N GLN A 33 11.72 -18.59 -1.76
CA GLN A 33 12.62 -19.41 -0.95
C GLN A 33 12.49 -20.90 -1.29
N VAL A 34 11.29 -21.35 -1.64
CA VAL A 34 11.00 -22.74 -2.10
C VAL A 34 11.39 -22.92 -3.55
N LYS A 35 11.03 -22.01 -4.44
CA LYS A 35 11.30 -22.08 -5.90
C LYS A 35 12.74 -21.61 -6.23
N LYS A 36 13.75 -22.28 -5.68
CA LYS A 36 15.17 -21.90 -5.83
C LYS A 36 15.68 -21.98 -7.28
N PHE A 37 15.06 -22.77 -8.14
CA PHE A 37 15.42 -22.91 -9.54
C PHE A 37 15.13 -21.67 -10.40
N LEU A 38 14.31 -20.73 -9.90
CA LEU A 38 14.05 -19.47 -10.59
C LEU A 38 15.27 -18.55 -10.48
N GLY A 39 15.80 -18.15 -11.60
CA GLY A 39 16.96 -17.28 -11.73
C GLY A 39 16.64 -15.79 -11.53
N SER A 40 17.65 -14.96 -11.76
CA SER A 40 17.59 -13.51 -11.59
C SER A 40 16.65 -12.80 -12.60
N LYS A 41 16.34 -13.44 -13.74
CA LYS A 41 15.44 -12.93 -14.77
C LYS A 41 14.00 -13.41 -14.57
N GLU A 42 13.82 -14.66 -14.11
CA GLU A 42 12.49 -15.27 -13.95
C GLU A 42 11.76 -14.72 -12.71
N ARG A 43 12.43 -14.58 -11.58
CA ARG A 43 11.80 -14.05 -10.35
C ARG A 43 11.16 -12.67 -10.52
N PRO A 44 11.83 -11.69 -11.17
CA PRO A 44 11.19 -10.41 -11.48
C PRO A 44 9.95 -10.56 -12.34
N PHE A 45 10.00 -11.40 -13.38
CA PHE A 45 8.84 -11.64 -14.25
C PHE A 45 7.63 -12.18 -13.48
N VAL A 46 7.83 -13.25 -12.71
CA VAL A 46 6.78 -13.89 -11.90
C VAL A 46 6.21 -12.91 -10.87
N GLY A 47 7.06 -12.13 -10.21
CA GLY A 47 6.65 -11.12 -9.24
C GLY A 47 5.85 -9.99 -9.88
N ASP A 48 6.28 -9.48 -11.05
CA ASP A 48 5.58 -8.43 -11.76
C ASP A 48 4.19 -8.88 -12.22
N ALA A 49 4.09 -10.07 -12.85
CA ALA A 49 2.81 -10.65 -13.28
C ALA A 49 1.85 -10.82 -12.09
N PHE A 50 2.34 -11.31 -10.96
CA PHE A 50 1.56 -11.46 -9.72
C PHE A 50 1.04 -10.12 -9.19
N TYR A 51 1.90 -9.11 -9.01
CA TYR A 51 1.47 -7.82 -8.49
C TYR A 51 0.56 -7.05 -9.45
N HIS A 52 0.78 -7.17 -10.77
CA HIS A 52 -0.11 -6.58 -11.76
C HIS A 52 -1.48 -7.27 -11.78
N ALA A 53 -1.54 -8.59 -11.60
CA ALA A 53 -2.82 -9.28 -11.40
C ALA A 53 -3.57 -8.72 -10.19
N LEU A 54 -2.90 -8.51 -9.05
CA LEU A 54 -3.51 -7.91 -7.88
C LEU A 54 -3.99 -6.46 -8.12
N ARG A 55 -3.25 -5.67 -8.91
CA ARG A 55 -3.64 -4.28 -9.24
C ARG A 55 -4.90 -4.21 -10.09
N HIS A 56 -5.04 -5.11 -11.05
CA HIS A 56 -6.05 -5.04 -12.10
C HIS A 56 -7.13 -6.12 -12.01
N LEU A 57 -7.22 -6.80 -10.92
CA LEU A 57 -8.01 -8.00 -10.74
C LEU A 57 -9.48 -7.86 -11.12
N ARG A 58 -10.15 -6.79 -10.66
CA ARG A 58 -11.57 -6.57 -10.97
C ARG A 58 -11.80 -6.43 -12.48
N ARG A 59 -10.94 -5.68 -13.17
CA ARG A 59 -11.00 -5.55 -14.62
C ARG A 59 -10.77 -6.87 -15.32
N ILE A 60 -9.81 -7.66 -14.83
CA ILE A 60 -9.49 -8.99 -15.35
C ILE A 60 -10.69 -9.92 -15.16
N ASP A 61 -11.23 -10.02 -13.96
CA ASP A 61 -12.38 -10.89 -13.67
C ASP A 61 -13.61 -10.50 -14.49
N ARG A 62 -13.86 -9.20 -14.69
CA ARG A 62 -14.95 -8.74 -15.57
C ARG A 62 -14.72 -9.10 -17.03
N ALA A 63 -13.49 -9.04 -17.52
CA ALA A 63 -13.16 -9.48 -18.87
C ALA A 63 -13.42 -11.00 -19.03
N LEU A 64 -13.04 -11.80 -18.04
CA LEU A 64 -13.32 -13.24 -18.01
C LEU A 64 -14.82 -13.52 -18.07
N ILE A 65 -15.62 -12.84 -17.23
CA ILE A 65 -17.08 -13.01 -17.20
C ILE A 65 -17.70 -12.68 -18.57
N ILE A 66 -17.39 -11.51 -19.13
CA ILE A 66 -17.96 -11.09 -20.43
C ILE A 66 -17.51 -12.04 -21.55
N SER A 67 -16.25 -12.40 -21.62
CA SER A 67 -15.71 -13.23 -22.71
C SER A 67 -16.17 -14.68 -22.65
N LEU A 68 -16.58 -15.15 -21.47
CA LEU A 68 -17.09 -16.52 -21.24
C LEU A 68 -18.62 -16.56 -21.06
N GLU A 69 -19.30 -15.43 -21.24
CA GLU A 69 -20.77 -15.37 -21.21
C GLU A 69 -21.35 -16.23 -22.34
N GLY A 70 -22.27 -17.15 -21.97
CA GLY A 70 -22.83 -18.15 -22.90
C GLY A 70 -21.97 -19.38 -23.18
N ALA A 71 -20.72 -19.43 -22.70
CA ALA A 71 -19.92 -20.64 -22.80
C ALA A 71 -20.50 -21.76 -21.92
N PRO A 72 -20.42 -23.03 -22.34
CA PRO A 72 -20.91 -24.15 -21.55
C PRO A 72 -20.01 -24.45 -20.33
N VAL A 73 -19.59 -23.41 -19.63
CA VAL A 73 -18.64 -23.46 -18.51
C VAL A 73 -19.33 -23.74 -17.16
N GLY A 74 -20.67 -23.83 -17.15
CA GLY A 74 -21.45 -24.12 -15.94
C GLY A 74 -21.20 -23.11 -14.80
N ASN A 75 -21.44 -23.54 -13.57
CA ASN A 75 -21.27 -22.67 -12.37
C ASN A 75 -19.80 -22.52 -11.93
N TRP A 76 -18.80 -23.03 -12.67
CA TRP A 76 -17.41 -22.97 -12.25
C TRP A 76 -16.86 -21.55 -12.35
N LEU A 77 -17.28 -20.75 -13.33
CA LEU A 77 -16.83 -19.36 -13.47
C LEU A 77 -17.30 -18.52 -12.27
N SER A 78 -18.56 -18.64 -11.85
CA SER A 78 -19.06 -17.97 -10.65
C SER A 78 -18.36 -18.45 -9.37
N ARG A 79 -17.99 -19.72 -9.26
CA ARG A 79 -17.19 -20.23 -8.14
C ARG A 79 -15.76 -19.68 -8.12
N ALA A 80 -15.12 -19.61 -9.27
CA ALA A 80 -13.71 -19.21 -9.37
C ALA A 80 -13.53 -17.69 -9.31
N THR A 81 -14.48 -16.93 -9.87
CA THR A 81 -14.51 -15.45 -9.80
C THR A 81 -15.26 -14.96 -8.57
N GLY A 82 -16.13 -15.81 -7.98
CA GLY A 82 -17.03 -15.48 -6.90
C GLY A 82 -18.18 -14.57 -7.29
N PHE A 83 -18.46 -14.46 -8.60
CA PHE A 83 -19.53 -13.65 -9.13
C PHE A 83 -20.70 -14.54 -9.59
N PRO A 84 -21.93 -14.33 -9.09
CA PRO A 84 -23.13 -14.77 -9.81
C PRO A 84 -23.16 -14.04 -11.16
N SER A 85 -23.71 -14.69 -12.18
CA SER A 85 -23.79 -14.14 -13.54
C SER A 85 -24.48 -12.78 -13.63
N ASP A 86 -25.36 -12.46 -12.67
CA ASP A 86 -26.28 -11.32 -12.73
C ASP A 86 -26.07 -10.23 -11.68
N GLU A 87 -25.22 -10.47 -10.66
CA GLU A 87 -24.96 -9.51 -9.59
C GLU A 87 -23.45 -9.29 -9.40
N MET A 88 -23.06 -8.03 -9.19
CA MET A 88 -21.71 -7.70 -8.75
C MET A 88 -21.52 -8.14 -7.31
N PRO A 89 -20.49 -8.89 -6.98
CA PRO A 89 -20.43 -9.61 -5.72
C PRO A 89 -20.21 -8.73 -4.53
N ASN A 90 -20.85 -9.15 -3.47
CA ASN A 90 -20.52 -8.78 -2.11
C ASN A 90 -19.10 -9.24 -1.73
N ASP A 91 -18.42 -8.44 -0.96
CA ASP A 91 -17.04 -8.39 -0.46
C ASP A 91 -16.32 -9.69 -0.02
N ARG A 92 -16.84 -10.88 -0.28
CA ARG A 92 -16.33 -12.13 0.34
C ARG A 92 -15.44 -13.01 -0.54
N VAL A 93 -15.10 -12.59 -1.74
CA VAL A 93 -14.75 -13.57 -2.79
C VAL A 93 -13.26 -13.75 -3.04
N TRP A 94 -12.43 -13.15 -2.22
CA TRP A 94 -10.98 -13.13 -2.47
C TRP A 94 -10.17 -14.28 -1.90
N ALA A 95 -10.66 -14.91 -0.84
CA ALA A 95 -9.95 -16.03 -0.22
C ALA A 95 -10.59 -17.35 -0.64
N TYR A 96 -9.79 -18.27 -1.13
CA TYR A 96 -10.20 -19.68 -1.08
C TYR A 96 -10.31 -20.08 0.41
N PRO A 97 -11.46 -20.56 0.89
CA PRO A 97 -11.51 -21.19 2.22
C PRO A 97 -10.42 -22.28 2.28
N GLY A 98 -9.69 -22.38 3.38
CA GLY A 98 -8.46 -23.16 3.51
C GLY A 98 -8.50 -24.61 2.97
N ASP A 99 -9.68 -25.27 2.93
CA ASP A 99 -9.85 -26.60 2.36
C ASP A 99 -10.09 -26.60 0.84
N MET A 100 -10.53 -25.50 0.23
CA MET A 100 -10.72 -25.43 -1.23
C MET A 100 -9.41 -25.34 -2.00
N ALA A 101 -8.34 -24.78 -1.41
CA ALA A 101 -7.02 -24.70 -2.04
C ALA A 101 -6.46 -26.10 -2.40
N LYS A 102 -6.91 -27.15 -1.70
CA LYS A 102 -6.52 -28.55 -1.95
C LYS A 102 -7.38 -29.25 -3.00
N ARG A 103 -8.48 -28.64 -3.46
CA ARG A 103 -9.47 -29.24 -4.37
C ARG A 103 -9.71 -28.41 -5.63
N LEU A 104 -8.71 -27.61 -6.04
CA LEU A 104 -8.83 -26.77 -7.23
C LEU A 104 -8.97 -27.64 -8.48
N THR A 105 -9.98 -27.35 -9.28
CA THR A 105 -10.19 -28.00 -10.57
C THR A 105 -9.21 -27.47 -11.63
N ARG A 106 -9.15 -28.11 -12.81
CA ARG A 106 -8.34 -27.59 -13.94
C ARG A 106 -8.82 -26.22 -14.39
N GLU A 107 -10.12 -25.97 -14.31
CA GLU A 107 -10.76 -24.70 -14.64
C GLU A 107 -10.32 -23.59 -13.68
N ASP A 108 -10.28 -23.86 -12.38
CA ASP A 108 -9.79 -22.89 -11.38
C ASP A 108 -8.32 -22.52 -11.65
N GLN A 109 -7.50 -23.51 -12.03
CA GLN A 109 -6.09 -23.29 -12.37
C GLN A 109 -5.94 -22.45 -13.64
N TRP A 110 -6.80 -22.68 -14.64
CA TRP A 110 -6.80 -21.91 -15.88
C TRP A 110 -7.18 -20.44 -15.62
N ILE A 111 -8.18 -20.16 -14.78
CA ILE A 111 -8.57 -18.79 -14.42
C ILE A 111 -7.40 -18.02 -13.77
N ASP A 112 -6.69 -18.63 -12.84
CA ASP A 112 -5.54 -17.97 -12.23
C ASP A 112 -4.40 -17.75 -13.24
N ARG A 113 -4.23 -18.67 -14.21
CA ARG A 113 -3.34 -18.45 -15.35
C ARG A 113 -3.81 -17.28 -16.21
N ALA A 114 -5.09 -17.19 -16.54
CA ALA A 114 -5.66 -16.11 -17.32
C ALA A 114 -5.50 -14.76 -16.63
N ARG A 115 -5.67 -14.71 -15.30
CA ARG A 115 -5.44 -13.50 -14.50
C ARG A 115 -4.02 -12.96 -14.65
N VAL A 116 -3.02 -13.79 -14.45
CA VAL A 116 -1.62 -13.37 -14.58
C VAL A 116 -1.21 -13.11 -16.01
N ALA A 117 -1.78 -13.82 -16.97
CA ALA A 117 -1.52 -13.65 -18.40
C ALA A 117 -2.05 -12.28 -18.89
N LEU A 118 -3.32 -11.95 -18.60
CA LEU A 118 -3.90 -10.65 -18.94
C LEU A 118 -3.16 -9.49 -18.23
N ALA A 119 -2.76 -9.67 -16.98
CA ALA A 119 -1.96 -8.69 -16.24
C ALA A 119 -0.58 -8.48 -16.88
N THR A 120 0.00 -9.51 -17.48
CA THR A 120 1.32 -9.42 -18.13
C THR A 120 1.30 -8.49 -19.33
N ILE A 121 0.20 -8.38 -20.06
CA ILE A 121 0.07 -7.48 -21.22
C ILE A 121 0.22 -6.01 -20.83
N GLU A 122 -0.22 -5.61 -19.64
CA GLU A 122 -0.04 -4.23 -19.14
C GLU A 122 1.42 -3.81 -19.05
N VAL A 123 2.28 -4.73 -18.62
CA VAL A 123 3.72 -4.47 -18.42
C VAL A 123 4.56 -4.83 -19.64
N ARG A 124 4.06 -5.73 -20.48
CA ARG A 124 4.77 -6.29 -21.64
C ARG A 124 3.83 -6.42 -22.84
N PRO A 125 3.42 -5.30 -23.45
CA PRO A 125 2.46 -5.32 -24.56
C PRO A 125 2.94 -6.14 -25.77
N ASN A 126 4.26 -6.28 -25.94
CA ASN A 126 4.87 -7.05 -27.01
C ASN A 126 4.59 -8.57 -26.90
N LEU A 127 4.17 -9.05 -25.74
CA LEU A 127 3.82 -10.49 -25.53
C LEU A 127 2.33 -10.78 -25.81
N ARG A 128 1.58 -9.81 -26.32
CA ARG A 128 0.13 -9.92 -26.52
C ARG A 128 -0.24 -11.17 -27.32
N LEU A 129 0.33 -11.37 -28.49
CA LEU A 129 -0.01 -12.51 -29.36
C LEU A 129 0.31 -13.85 -28.73
N GLU A 130 1.46 -13.96 -28.06
CA GLU A 130 1.85 -15.19 -27.36
C GLU A 130 0.92 -15.48 -26.17
N VAL A 131 0.47 -14.44 -25.45
CA VAL A 131 -0.53 -14.57 -24.37
C VAL A 131 -1.88 -15.03 -24.93
N GLU A 132 -2.36 -14.46 -26.03
CA GLU A 132 -3.61 -14.84 -26.70
C GLU A 132 -3.57 -16.33 -27.10
N GLU A 133 -2.47 -16.78 -27.67
CA GLU A 133 -2.25 -18.18 -28.05
C GLU A 133 -2.23 -19.12 -26.83
N ILE A 134 -1.49 -18.75 -25.77
CA ILE A 134 -1.42 -19.53 -24.54
C ILE A 134 -2.81 -19.66 -23.90
N LEU A 135 -3.60 -18.59 -23.84
CA LEU A 135 -4.93 -18.61 -23.25
C LEU A 135 -5.89 -19.51 -24.04
N THR A 136 -5.83 -19.44 -25.38
CA THR A 136 -6.63 -20.29 -26.25
C THR A 136 -6.25 -21.77 -26.09
N ASN A 137 -4.97 -22.09 -26.21
CA ASN A 137 -4.48 -23.49 -26.23
C ASN A 137 -4.51 -24.19 -24.86
N SER A 138 -4.58 -23.39 -23.77
CA SER A 138 -4.63 -23.93 -22.41
C SER A 138 -6.02 -24.04 -21.82
N PHE A 139 -7.06 -23.63 -22.55
CA PHE A 139 -8.43 -23.70 -22.05
C PHE A 139 -8.83 -25.15 -21.74
N PRO A 140 -9.37 -25.44 -20.53
CA PRO A 140 -9.69 -26.80 -20.13
C PRO A 140 -10.94 -27.30 -20.88
N THR A 141 -10.73 -28.13 -21.90
CA THR A 141 -11.80 -28.86 -22.60
C THR A 141 -12.11 -30.14 -21.85
N ARG A 142 -13.39 -30.41 -21.59
CA ARG A 142 -13.83 -31.74 -21.10
C ARG A 142 -13.91 -32.71 -22.27
N ASP A 143 -12.96 -33.60 -22.38
CA ASP A 143 -12.98 -34.77 -23.29
C ASP A 143 -13.37 -34.46 -24.75
N GLY A 144 -12.94 -33.33 -25.33
CA GLY A 144 -13.20 -32.97 -26.72
C GLY A 144 -14.67 -32.64 -27.04
N ARG A 145 -15.48 -32.31 -26.04
CA ARG A 145 -16.91 -32.02 -26.19
C ARG A 145 -17.30 -30.54 -26.08
N TYR A 146 -16.34 -29.64 -26.01
CA TYR A 146 -16.64 -28.24 -26.22
C TYR A 146 -16.70 -27.97 -27.71
N ASP A 147 -17.81 -27.34 -28.16
CA ASP A 147 -17.97 -26.92 -29.55
C ASP A 147 -16.69 -26.23 -30.00
N ASP A 148 -16.07 -26.76 -31.07
CA ASP A 148 -14.87 -26.22 -31.70
C ASP A 148 -15.03 -24.74 -32.11
N GLU A 149 -16.26 -24.21 -32.13
CA GLU A 149 -16.58 -22.81 -32.40
C GLU A 149 -16.22 -21.87 -31.24
N TRP A 150 -16.14 -22.34 -29.98
CA TRP A 150 -15.95 -21.51 -28.80
C TRP A 150 -14.48 -21.27 -28.43
N VAL A 151 -13.63 -22.23 -28.61
CA VAL A 151 -12.22 -22.17 -28.24
C VAL A 151 -11.39 -21.32 -29.21
N PRO A 152 -11.59 -21.37 -30.53
CA PRO A 152 -10.88 -20.52 -31.47
C PRO A 152 -11.07 -19.06 -31.16
N GLY A 153 -9.97 -18.32 -31.02
CA GLY A 153 -9.97 -16.89 -30.75
C GLY A 153 -10.37 -16.49 -29.31
N LEU A 154 -10.51 -17.43 -28.36
CA LEU A 154 -10.84 -17.12 -26.97
C LEU A 154 -9.79 -16.19 -26.34
N GLY A 155 -8.50 -16.46 -26.54
CA GLY A 155 -7.43 -15.60 -26.05
C GLY A 155 -7.54 -14.18 -26.58
N THR A 156 -7.79 -14.02 -27.87
CA THR A 156 -8.00 -12.71 -28.51
C THR A 156 -9.21 -11.99 -27.92
N ARG A 157 -10.35 -12.66 -27.78
CA ARG A 157 -11.55 -12.07 -27.17
C ARG A 157 -11.29 -11.62 -25.74
N LEU A 158 -10.61 -12.40 -24.94
CA LEU A 158 -10.25 -12.07 -23.57
C LEU A 158 -9.37 -10.80 -23.50
N VAL A 159 -8.33 -10.77 -24.33
CA VAL A 159 -7.40 -9.63 -24.39
C VAL A 159 -8.11 -8.37 -24.88
N GLU A 160 -8.89 -8.46 -25.94
CA GLU A 160 -9.65 -7.31 -26.47
C GLU A 160 -10.66 -6.78 -25.46
N THR A 161 -11.45 -7.65 -24.84
CA THR A 161 -12.39 -7.27 -23.78
C THR A 161 -11.66 -6.60 -22.60
N TYR A 162 -10.53 -7.15 -22.17
CA TYR A 162 -9.74 -6.59 -21.08
C TYR A 162 -9.23 -5.18 -21.40
N LEU A 163 -8.70 -4.98 -22.61
CA LEU A 163 -8.21 -3.67 -23.07
C LEU A 163 -9.36 -2.66 -23.26
N GLU A 164 -10.50 -3.09 -23.80
CA GLU A 164 -11.68 -2.25 -23.95
C GLU A 164 -12.19 -1.75 -22.58
N LEU A 165 -12.27 -2.62 -21.59
CA LEU A 165 -12.69 -2.24 -20.23
C LEU A 165 -11.78 -1.18 -19.59
N ALA A 166 -10.51 -1.10 -20.00
CA ALA A 166 -9.57 -0.08 -19.54
C ALA A 166 -9.91 1.32 -20.06
N THR A 167 -10.65 1.41 -21.17
CA THR A 167 -10.96 2.68 -21.87
C THR A 167 -12.40 3.16 -21.69
N ARG A 168 -13.32 2.29 -21.20
CA ARG A 168 -14.73 2.64 -20.99
C ARG A 168 -14.88 3.83 -20.04
N LYS A 169 -15.59 4.88 -20.49
CA LYS A 169 -15.80 6.12 -19.74
C LYS A 169 -17.07 6.05 -18.88
N GLY A 170 -17.18 7.00 -17.94
CA GLY A 170 -18.34 7.17 -17.06
C GLY A 170 -18.20 6.48 -15.70
N MET A 171 -18.96 6.97 -14.72
CA MET A 171 -18.90 6.51 -13.31
C MET A 171 -19.30 5.04 -13.14
N LEU A 172 -20.27 4.56 -13.92
CA LEU A 172 -20.69 3.14 -13.91
C LEU A 172 -19.53 2.17 -14.20
N HIS A 173 -18.57 2.58 -15.03
CA HIS A 173 -17.43 1.77 -15.39
C HIS A 173 -16.15 2.12 -14.60
N PHE A 174 -16.22 3.15 -13.75
CA PHE A 174 -15.05 3.66 -13.02
C PHE A 174 -14.38 2.59 -12.16
N ALA A 175 -15.15 1.88 -11.34
CA ALA A 175 -14.63 0.82 -10.48
C ALA A 175 -13.98 -0.33 -11.26
N ILE A 176 -14.56 -0.71 -12.40
CA ILE A 176 -14.03 -1.76 -13.28
C ILE A 176 -12.75 -1.26 -13.96
N ARG A 177 -12.81 -0.10 -14.61
CA ARG A 177 -11.66 0.51 -15.32
C ARG A 177 -10.46 0.68 -14.41
N ARG A 178 -10.67 1.16 -13.19
CA ARG A 178 -9.62 1.42 -12.19
C ARG A 178 -9.39 0.26 -11.23
N SER A 179 -10.11 -0.84 -11.40
CA SER A 179 -9.98 -2.05 -10.56
C SER A 179 -10.08 -1.73 -9.06
N LEU A 180 -11.19 -1.09 -8.67
CA LEU A 180 -11.51 -0.74 -7.28
C LEU A 180 -12.63 -1.62 -6.74
N PRO A 181 -12.63 -1.99 -5.45
CA PRO A 181 -13.80 -2.56 -4.79
C PRO A 181 -14.97 -1.56 -4.81
N GLU A 182 -16.21 -2.01 -5.07
CA GLU A 182 -17.35 -1.09 -5.15
C GLU A 182 -17.68 -0.41 -3.83
N TRP A 183 -17.55 -1.16 -2.74
CA TRP A 183 -17.87 -0.64 -1.41
C TRP A 183 -17.06 0.61 -1.04
N ILE A 184 -15.89 0.82 -1.68
CA ILE A 184 -15.02 1.95 -1.35
C ILE A 184 -15.47 3.25 -2.05
N LEU A 185 -16.24 3.17 -3.13
CA LEU A 185 -16.59 4.34 -3.96
C LEU A 185 -17.26 5.49 -3.18
N PRO A 186 -18.19 5.21 -2.25
CA PRO A 186 -18.81 6.28 -1.45
C PRO A 186 -17.83 7.00 -0.50
N HIS A 187 -16.69 6.39 -0.21
CA HIS A 187 -15.67 6.86 0.75
C HIS A 187 -14.42 7.41 0.07
N PHE A 188 -14.28 7.19 -1.25
CA PHE A 188 -13.06 7.40 -2.00
C PHE A 188 -12.95 8.84 -2.51
N GLY A 189 -11.92 9.57 -2.06
CA GLY A 189 -11.58 10.89 -2.59
C GLY A 189 -12.67 11.95 -2.36
N GLU A 190 -13.27 12.03 -1.16
CA GLU A 190 -14.33 12.99 -0.83
C GLU A 190 -13.96 14.41 -1.30
N GLY A 191 -14.88 15.03 -2.03
CA GLY A 191 -14.74 16.40 -2.52
C GLY A 191 -13.82 16.58 -3.72
N LEU A 192 -13.25 15.51 -4.27
CA LEU A 192 -12.47 15.58 -5.50
C LEU A 192 -13.37 15.58 -6.74
N PRO A 193 -13.09 16.42 -7.75
CA PRO A 193 -13.74 16.34 -9.05
C PRO A 193 -13.51 14.99 -9.72
N GLU A 194 -14.42 14.53 -10.59
CA GLU A 194 -14.35 13.23 -11.29
C GLU A 194 -12.99 13.01 -11.98
N LYS A 195 -12.44 14.03 -12.63
CA LYS A 195 -11.14 13.96 -13.30
C LYS A 195 -9.98 13.66 -12.31
N GLU A 196 -10.03 14.24 -11.13
CA GLU A 196 -9.02 13.99 -10.09
C GLU A 196 -9.22 12.64 -9.39
N LEU A 197 -10.47 12.20 -9.21
CA LEU A 197 -10.77 10.85 -8.75
C LEU A 197 -10.18 9.79 -9.69
N ASP A 198 -10.35 10.00 -11.00
CA ASP A 198 -9.79 9.09 -12.01
C ASP A 198 -8.26 9.08 -12.00
N ALA A 199 -7.63 10.25 -11.88
CA ALA A 199 -6.18 10.38 -11.77
C ALA A 199 -5.64 9.74 -10.48
N LEU A 200 -6.32 9.94 -9.34
CA LEU A 200 -5.97 9.30 -8.07
C LEU A 200 -6.02 7.77 -8.17
N ALA A 201 -7.12 7.24 -8.68
CA ALA A 201 -7.31 5.80 -8.84
C ALA A 201 -6.29 5.18 -9.82
N ALA A 202 -5.94 5.90 -10.90
CA ALA A 202 -4.89 5.50 -11.82
C ALA A 202 -3.53 5.43 -11.11
N ALA A 203 -3.15 6.51 -10.41
CA ALA A 203 -1.87 6.60 -9.72
C ALA A 203 -1.73 5.55 -8.60
N LEU A 204 -2.81 5.18 -7.92
CA LEU A 204 -2.82 4.09 -6.93
C LEU A 204 -2.61 2.70 -7.53
N ASN A 205 -2.77 2.54 -8.85
CA ASN A 205 -2.45 1.30 -9.57
C ASN A 205 -1.03 1.27 -10.15
N GLU A 206 -0.31 2.40 -10.15
CA GLU A 206 1.08 2.42 -10.60
C GLU A 206 2.03 1.88 -9.53
N PRO A 207 3.13 1.23 -9.91
CA PRO A 207 4.15 0.83 -8.94
C PRO A 207 4.76 2.03 -8.20
N ALA A 208 4.98 1.88 -6.90
CA ALA A 208 5.64 2.91 -6.11
C ALA A 208 7.16 2.91 -6.32
N ASN A 209 7.77 4.09 -6.27
CA ASN A 209 9.22 4.23 -6.26
C ASN A 209 9.85 3.62 -5.01
N VAL A 210 11.08 3.16 -5.13
CA VAL A 210 11.91 2.81 -3.97
C VAL A 210 12.45 4.10 -3.38
N CYS A 211 12.08 4.39 -2.14
CA CYS A 211 12.50 5.57 -1.41
C CYS A 211 13.38 5.20 -0.22
N LEU A 212 14.47 5.94 -0.05
CA LEU A 212 15.42 5.83 1.04
C LEU A 212 15.36 7.12 1.86
N ARG A 213 15.22 7.03 3.18
CA ARG A 213 15.45 8.15 4.08
C ARG A 213 16.88 8.10 4.57
N VAL A 214 17.66 9.10 4.25
CA VAL A 214 19.05 9.23 4.76
C VAL A 214 19.00 9.57 6.25
N ASN A 215 19.86 8.91 7.02
CA ASN A 215 19.95 9.11 8.46
C ASN A 215 20.88 10.28 8.79
N ARG A 216 20.32 11.43 9.02
CA ARG A 216 21.07 12.68 9.33
C ARG A 216 21.81 12.69 10.67
N LEU A 217 21.64 11.66 11.49
CA LEU A 217 22.49 11.47 12.67
C LEU A 217 23.90 10.97 12.28
N LYS A 218 24.07 10.43 11.05
CA LYS A 218 25.30 9.77 10.63
C LYS A 218 25.92 10.33 9.35
N VAL A 219 25.09 10.80 8.41
CA VAL A 219 25.57 11.22 7.08
C VAL A 219 24.63 12.27 6.50
N THR A 220 25.15 13.19 5.69
CA THR A 220 24.31 14.10 4.92
C THR A 220 23.72 13.39 3.71
N ARG A 221 22.60 13.90 3.15
CA ARG A 221 21.99 13.33 1.96
C ARG A 221 22.95 13.37 0.77
N GLU A 222 23.68 14.48 0.63
CA GLU A 222 24.64 14.74 -0.43
C GLU A 222 25.81 13.76 -0.37
N ASP A 223 26.38 13.54 0.83
CA ASP A 223 27.47 12.59 1.02
C ASP A 223 27.04 11.14 0.77
N PHE A 224 25.85 10.76 1.24
CA PHE A 224 25.32 9.42 1.00
C PHE A 224 25.04 9.21 -0.51
N GLN A 225 24.51 10.20 -1.21
CA GLN A 225 24.29 10.14 -2.66
C GLN A 225 25.62 10.00 -3.42
N ALA A 226 26.66 10.70 -2.99
CA ALA A 226 28.00 10.56 -3.55
C ALA A 226 28.59 9.16 -3.32
N GLN A 227 28.45 8.60 -2.11
CA GLN A 227 28.88 7.23 -1.78
C GLN A 227 28.14 6.19 -2.65
N ALA A 228 26.81 6.33 -2.82
CA ALA A 228 26.00 5.46 -3.67
C ALA A 228 26.47 5.52 -5.14
N LYS A 229 26.74 6.74 -5.64
CA LYS A 229 27.25 6.94 -7.00
C LYS A 229 28.63 6.28 -7.19
N ALA A 230 29.51 6.39 -6.22
CA ALA A 230 30.83 5.74 -6.25
C ALA A 230 30.71 4.20 -6.25
N ALA A 231 29.65 3.66 -5.64
CA ALA A 231 29.29 2.23 -5.68
C ALA A 231 28.52 1.82 -6.96
N GLY A 232 28.39 2.71 -7.94
CA GLY A 232 27.67 2.44 -9.20
C GLY A 232 26.14 2.53 -9.10
N ILE A 233 25.60 3.07 -8.00
CA ILE A 233 24.14 3.18 -7.78
C ILE A 233 23.72 4.63 -7.97
N VAL A 234 22.80 4.83 -8.94
CA VAL A 234 22.24 6.17 -9.21
C VAL A 234 21.01 6.38 -8.34
N LEU A 235 21.11 7.32 -7.40
CA LEU A 235 20.00 7.81 -6.59
C LEU A 235 19.68 9.26 -6.97
N GLN A 236 18.40 9.61 -6.93
CA GLN A 236 17.92 10.97 -7.22
C GLN A 236 17.32 11.58 -5.96
N SER A 237 17.51 12.88 -5.76
CA SER A 237 16.83 13.61 -4.71
C SER A 237 15.33 13.59 -4.97
N ALA A 238 14.55 13.25 -3.95
CA ALA A 238 13.10 13.28 -4.02
C ALA A 238 12.59 14.74 -4.10
N LYS A 239 11.32 14.89 -4.47
CA LYS A 239 10.73 16.19 -4.75
C LYS A 239 10.41 17.00 -3.49
N LEU A 240 9.91 16.33 -2.45
CA LEU A 240 9.34 17.00 -1.28
C LEU A 240 10.16 16.74 -0.01
N ALA A 241 10.49 15.48 0.28
CA ALA A 241 11.14 15.15 1.55
C ALA A 241 12.64 15.50 1.52
N PRO A 242 13.15 16.34 2.46
CA PRO A 242 14.54 16.82 2.44
C PRO A 242 15.60 15.72 2.53
N ASP A 243 15.29 14.61 3.22
CA ASP A 243 16.23 13.52 3.47
C ASP A 243 15.97 12.32 2.55
N CYS A 244 15.07 12.46 1.57
CA CYS A 244 14.67 11.37 0.70
C CYS A 244 15.53 11.30 -0.56
N LEU A 245 15.98 10.07 -0.86
CA LEU A 245 16.54 9.69 -2.15
C LEU A 245 15.66 8.61 -2.78
N THR A 246 15.46 8.68 -4.07
CA THR A 246 14.69 7.71 -4.85
C THR A 246 15.61 6.92 -5.79
N ALA A 247 15.33 5.64 -5.94
CA ALA A 247 15.98 4.82 -6.95
C ALA A 247 15.05 4.67 -8.17
N PRO A 248 15.53 4.92 -9.39
CA PRO A 248 14.74 4.82 -10.62
C PRO A 248 14.40 3.37 -11.01
N GLY A 249 14.78 2.39 -10.19
CA GLY A 249 14.56 0.97 -10.45
C GLY A 249 14.73 0.13 -9.19
N ARG A 250 14.82 -1.19 -9.38
CA ARG A 250 15.07 -2.13 -8.28
C ARG A 250 16.49 -1.97 -7.76
N VAL A 251 16.63 -1.70 -6.46
CA VAL A 251 17.90 -1.66 -5.75
C VAL A 251 17.92 -2.80 -4.75
N ARG A 252 19.00 -3.57 -4.72
CA ARG A 252 19.23 -4.57 -3.69
C ARG A 252 19.82 -3.89 -2.46
N LEU A 253 19.26 -4.21 -1.29
CA LEU A 253 19.74 -3.64 -0.02
C LEU A 253 21.26 -3.81 0.16
N GLY A 254 21.77 -5.00 -0.17
CA GLY A 254 23.21 -5.32 0.01
C GLY A 254 24.15 -4.57 -0.92
N ASP A 255 23.64 -3.96 -1.99
CA ASP A 255 24.46 -3.19 -2.93
C ASP A 255 24.65 -1.73 -2.47
N LEU A 256 23.81 -1.27 -1.53
CA LEU A 256 23.86 0.10 -1.01
C LEU A 256 24.97 0.27 0.03
N PRO A 257 25.76 1.35 -0.02
CA PRO A 257 26.76 1.64 0.99
C PRO A 257 26.11 1.79 2.37
N GLY A 258 26.74 1.22 3.41
CA GLY A 258 26.25 1.33 4.77
C GLY A 258 24.89 0.66 5.04
N ALA A 259 24.51 -0.34 4.27
CA ALA A 259 23.25 -1.10 4.45
C ALA A 259 23.08 -1.66 5.86
N HIS A 260 24.20 -2.02 6.50
CA HIS A 260 24.24 -2.55 7.87
C HIS A 260 24.63 -1.51 8.93
N ASP A 261 25.06 -0.32 8.51
CA ASP A 261 25.59 0.73 9.39
C ASP A 261 24.54 1.77 9.80
N GLY A 262 23.32 1.64 9.29
CA GLY A 262 22.22 2.54 9.62
C GLY A 262 22.37 3.93 9.02
N LEU A 263 22.99 4.05 7.85
CA LEU A 263 23.11 5.31 7.11
C LEU A 263 21.77 5.72 6.46
N PHE A 264 20.86 4.77 6.27
CA PHE A 264 19.54 5.01 5.71
C PHE A 264 18.49 4.02 6.22
N GLU A 265 17.23 4.32 5.96
CA GLU A 265 16.08 3.43 6.15
C GLU A 265 15.21 3.46 4.89
N PHE A 266 14.60 2.32 4.51
CA PHE A 266 13.55 2.31 3.51
C PHE A 266 12.28 2.94 4.09
N GLN A 267 11.84 4.04 3.51
CA GLN A 267 10.63 4.72 3.92
C GLN A 267 10.06 5.51 2.74
N ASP A 268 8.75 5.39 2.51
CA ASP A 268 8.08 6.17 1.47
C ASP A 268 8.29 7.67 1.66
N GLU A 269 8.38 8.42 0.55
CA GLU A 269 8.56 9.87 0.58
C GLU A 269 7.41 10.57 1.33
N GLY A 270 6.15 10.17 1.11
CA GLY A 270 5.00 10.73 1.82
C GLY A 270 5.07 10.50 3.33
N SER A 271 5.52 9.30 3.76
CA SER A 271 5.78 9.02 5.18
C SER A 271 6.89 9.91 5.76
N GLN A 272 7.92 10.21 4.96
CA GLN A 272 8.97 11.14 5.36
C GLN A 272 8.46 12.58 5.46
N VAL A 273 7.66 13.02 4.48
CA VAL A 273 7.04 14.36 4.45
C VAL A 273 6.17 14.58 5.69
N VAL A 274 5.21 13.69 5.96
CA VAL A 274 4.33 13.86 7.12
C VAL A 274 5.11 13.86 8.45
N THR A 275 6.18 13.06 8.54
CA THR A 275 7.03 13.05 9.75
C THR A 275 7.86 14.33 9.87
N HIS A 276 8.37 14.88 8.78
CA HIS A 276 9.07 16.17 8.77
C HIS A 276 8.13 17.30 9.21
N LEU A 277 6.90 17.30 8.69
CA LEU A 277 5.87 18.29 9.02
C LEU A 277 5.42 18.28 10.48
N LEU A 278 5.67 17.21 11.24
CA LEU A 278 5.46 17.22 12.71
C LEU A 278 6.29 18.26 13.42
N GLY A 279 7.40 18.69 12.84
CA GLY A 279 8.24 19.75 13.38
C GLY A 279 8.84 19.44 14.75
N ALA A 280 9.12 18.15 15.07
CA ALA A 280 9.69 17.73 16.35
C ALA A 280 11.01 18.46 16.63
N GLN A 281 11.09 19.21 17.73
CA GLN A 281 12.20 20.08 18.08
C GLN A 281 13.17 19.42 19.08
N PRO A 282 14.46 19.75 19.03
CA PRO A 282 15.41 19.39 20.08
C PRO A 282 14.92 19.79 21.47
N GLY A 283 14.97 18.87 22.42
CA GLY A 283 14.53 19.07 23.80
C GLY A 283 13.10 18.63 24.09
N TRP A 284 12.29 18.34 23.07
CA TRP A 284 10.91 17.90 23.27
C TRP A 284 10.80 16.48 23.84
N THR A 285 9.71 16.23 24.52
CA THR A 285 9.19 14.90 24.82
C THR A 285 8.13 14.56 23.78
N VAL A 286 8.44 13.61 22.89
CA VAL A 286 7.56 13.12 21.84
C VAL A 286 7.06 11.73 22.19
N VAL A 287 5.77 11.48 22.02
CA VAL A 287 5.15 10.17 22.18
C VAL A 287 4.68 9.68 20.82
N ASP A 288 5.23 8.57 20.34
CA ASP A 288 4.78 7.85 19.15
C ASP A 288 3.95 6.62 19.62
N ALA A 289 2.64 6.77 19.67
CA ALA A 289 1.76 5.80 20.30
C ALA A 289 1.39 4.61 19.42
N CYS A 290 1.70 4.70 18.11
CA CYS A 290 1.46 3.65 17.12
C CYS A 290 2.73 3.40 16.31
N ALA A 291 3.87 3.26 16.98
CA ALA A 291 5.20 3.32 16.37
C ALA A 291 5.51 2.18 15.38
N GLY A 292 4.81 1.05 15.47
CA GLY A 292 5.09 -0.11 14.65
C GLY A 292 6.56 -0.54 14.75
N GLY A 293 7.26 -0.60 13.62
CA GLY A 293 8.69 -0.87 13.57
C GLY A 293 9.59 0.36 13.82
N GLY A 294 9.01 1.52 14.18
CA GLY A 294 9.74 2.72 14.59
C GLY A 294 10.25 3.62 13.46
N GLY A 295 9.72 3.48 12.23
CA GLY A 295 10.19 4.31 11.10
C GLY A 295 10.07 5.81 11.35
N LYS A 296 8.91 6.27 11.87
CA LYS A 296 8.66 7.68 12.23
C LYS A 296 9.43 8.08 13.50
N ALA A 297 9.47 7.20 14.52
CA ALA A 297 10.25 7.46 15.74
C ALA A 297 11.74 7.71 15.44
N LEU A 298 12.37 6.91 14.58
CA LEU A 298 13.74 7.11 14.13
C LEU A 298 13.93 8.42 13.38
N HIS A 299 12.96 8.82 12.56
CA HIS A 299 13.01 10.08 11.82
C HIS A 299 12.90 11.28 12.79
N MET A 300 11.97 11.23 13.74
CA MET A 300 11.85 12.28 14.76
C MET A 300 13.11 12.41 15.62
N ALA A 301 13.73 11.29 16.03
CA ALA A 301 15.01 11.32 16.76
C ALA A 301 16.13 12.00 15.94
N ALA A 302 16.16 11.80 14.62
CA ALA A 302 17.10 12.49 13.74
C ALA A 302 16.80 13.99 13.64
N ASN A 303 15.55 14.40 13.48
CA ASN A 303 15.13 15.80 13.47
C ASN A 303 15.48 16.50 14.79
N MET A 304 15.29 15.81 15.91
CA MET A 304 15.62 16.28 17.24
C MET A 304 17.12 16.25 17.54
N LYS A 305 17.96 15.72 16.64
CA LYS A 305 19.42 15.56 16.82
C LYS A 305 19.77 14.80 18.12
N ASN A 306 18.97 13.80 18.47
CA ASN A 306 19.05 13.05 19.75
C ASN A 306 18.90 13.89 21.03
N LYS A 307 18.40 15.13 20.95
CA LYS A 307 18.15 16.00 22.12
C LYS A 307 16.66 15.93 22.49
N GLY A 308 16.36 15.52 23.73
CA GLY A 308 15.02 15.28 24.20
C GLY A 308 14.68 13.80 24.37
N ARG A 309 13.43 13.40 24.23
CA ARG A 309 12.98 12.01 24.39
C ARG A 309 11.92 11.65 23.36
N VAL A 310 12.03 10.48 22.79
CA VAL A 310 10.99 9.83 21.94
C VAL A 310 10.54 8.57 22.66
N LEU A 311 9.31 8.58 23.16
CA LEU A 311 8.66 7.42 23.78
C LEU A 311 7.83 6.72 22.72
N ALA A 312 8.19 5.47 22.37
CA ALA A 312 7.57 4.71 21.30
C ALA A 312 6.80 3.50 21.84
N GLY A 313 5.52 3.41 21.52
CA GLY A 313 4.66 2.28 21.87
C GLY A 313 3.88 1.72 20.68
N ASP A 314 3.47 0.48 20.75
CA ASP A 314 2.60 -0.16 19.73
C ASP A 314 1.79 -1.28 20.38
N ALA A 315 0.54 -1.43 19.98
CA ALA A 315 -0.34 -2.52 20.47
C ALA A 315 0.18 -3.93 20.10
N SER A 316 1.10 -4.02 19.11
CA SER A 316 1.76 -5.26 18.72
C SER A 316 3.19 -5.31 19.25
N PRO A 317 3.48 -6.05 20.33
CA PRO A 317 4.83 -6.19 20.88
C PRO A 317 5.85 -6.72 19.85
N GLY A 318 5.39 -7.62 18.97
CA GLY A 318 6.24 -8.19 17.92
C GLY A 318 6.70 -7.17 16.88
N ARG A 319 5.87 -6.16 16.55
CA ARG A 319 6.26 -5.04 15.69
C ARG A 319 7.25 -4.13 16.40
N LEU A 320 6.94 -3.76 17.63
CA LEU A 320 7.76 -2.87 18.45
C LEU A 320 9.14 -3.44 18.74
N ALA A 321 9.26 -4.77 18.92
CA ALA A 321 10.53 -5.45 19.19
C ALA A 321 11.61 -5.20 18.12
N SER A 322 11.22 -4.79 16.93
CA SER A 322 12.18 -4.43 15.87
C SER A 322 12.81 -3.05 16.05
N LEU A 323 12.24 -2.17 16.88
CA LEU A 323 12.72 -0.79 17.05
C LEU A 323 14.04 -0.69 17.83
N PRO A 324 14.27 -1.33 18.99
CA PRO A 324 15.51 -1.16 19.73
C PRO A 324 16.77 -1.51 18.91
N PRO A 325 16.88 -2.64 18.19
CA PRO A 325 18.04 -2.91 17.35
C PRO A 325 18.20 -1.93 16.20
N ARG A 326 17.10 -1.41 15.63
CA ARG A 326 17.15 -0.38 14.59
C ARG A 326 17.62 0.97 15.16
N ALA A 327 17.14 1.36 16.33
CA ALA A 327 17.58 2.58 17.02
C ALA A 327 19.08 2.54 17.33
N LYS A 328 19.58 1.41 17.85
CA LYS A 328 21.02 1.19 18.07
C LYS A 328 21.82 1.32 16.77
N ARG A 329 21.38 0.66 15.71
CA ARG A 329 22.03 0.72 14.39
C ARG A 329 22.01 2.15 13.83
N ALA A 330 20.90 2.87 13.96
CA ALA A 330 20.76 4.25 13.50
C ALA A 330 21.51 5.28 14.36
N GLY A 331 21.97 4.92 15.55
CA GLY A 331 22.53 5.87 16.52
C GLY A 331 21.49 6.78 17.16
N ALA A 332 20.21 6.37 17.17
CA ALA A 332 19.11 7.11 17.76
C ALA A 332 19.00 6.82 19.26
N THR A 333 19.72 7.61 20.07
CA THR A 333 19.89 7.36 21.51
C THR A 333 18.79 7.93 22.38
N CYS A 334 17.95 8.82 21.84
CA CYS A 334 16.85 9.46 22.60
C CYS A 334 15.53 8.65 22.57
N ILE A 335 15.52 7.46 21.95
CA ILE A 335 14.34 6.61 21.84
C ILE A 335 14.30 5.61 22.99
N SER A 336 13.15 5.51 23.64
CA SER A 336 12.79 4.42 24.55
C SER A 336 11.43 3.87 24.22
N THR A 337 11.20 2.58 24.51
CA THR A 337 9.91 1.94 24.27
C THR A 337 9.09 1.83 25.56
N PHE A 338 7.77 1.86 25.45
CA PHE A 338 6.83 1.57 26.52
C PHE A 338 5.84 0.49 26.05
N ALA A 339 5.28 -0.26 26.99
CA ALA A 339 4.34 -1.34 26.70
C ALA A 339 2.88 -0.97 26.97
N LYS A 340 2.63 -0.04 27.90
CA LYS A 340 1.29 0.35 28.35
C LYS A 340 1.12 1.85 28.39
N ARG A 341 -0.11 2.32 28.12
CA ARG A 341 -0.46 3.74 28.14
C ARG A 341 -0.10 4.44 29.46
N GLU A 342 -0.25 3.76 30.59
CA GLU A 342 -0.03 4.27 31.94
C GLU A 342 1.43 4.63 32.22
N GLU A 343 2.37 4.11 31.45
CA GLU A 343 3.80 4.46 31.53
C GLU A 343 4.07 5.88 30.99
N VAL A 344 3.12 6.44 30.24
CA VAL A 344 3.20 7.80 29.72
C VAL A 344 2.33 8.73 30.59
N ARG A 345 3.00 9.63 31.29
CA ARG A 345 2.32 10.58 32.20
C ARG A 345 1.40 11.53 31.43
N ALA A 346 0.20 11.77 31.94
CA ALA A 346 -0.71 12.77 31.40
C ALA A 346 -0.07 14.18 31.43
N GLY A 347 -0.31 14.97 30.38
CA GLY A 347 0.18 16.32 30.26
C GLY A 347 1.71 16.45 30.16
N SER A 348 2.43 15.39 29.76
CA SER A 348 3.90 15.42 29.72
C SER A 348 4.50 15.58 28.31
N ALA A 349 3.74 15.34 27.25
CA ALA A 349 4.24 15.33 25.89
C ALA A 349 4.10 16.70 25.22
N ASP A 350 5.18 17.19 24.61
CA ASP A 350 5.17 18.33 23.69
C ASP A 350 4.43 17.97 22.40
N LEU A 351 4.59 16.72 21.95
CA LEU A 351 3.96 16.19 20.76
C LEU A 351 3.54 14.72 21.01
N VAL A 352 2.28 14.42 20.75
CA VAL A 352 1.77 13.05 20.65
C VAL A 352 1.49 12.75 19.19
N VAL A 353 2.04 11.66 18.67
CA VAL A 353 1.88 11.20 17.30
C VAL A 353 1.03 9.94 17.28
N LEU A 354 -0.07 9.97 16.55
CA LEU A 354 -0.97 8.88 16.28
C LEU A 354 -0.90 8.52 14.79
N ASP A 355 0.09 7.70 14.39
CA ASP A 355 0.12 7.05 13.07
C ASP A 355 -0.80 5.84 13.10
N VAL A 356 -2.10 6.12 13.04
CA VAL A 356 -3.13 5.15 13.44
C VAL A 356 -3.26 3.98 12.47
N PRO A 357 -3.63 2.78 12.96
CA PRO A 357 -4.02 1.69 12.11
C PRO A 357 -5.18 2.10 11.20
N CYS A 358 -4.99 2.00 9.88
CA CYS A 358 -5.97 2.39 8.88
C CYS A 358 -6.09 1.32 7.78
N THR A 359 -6.96 1.54 6.79
CA THR A 359 -7.13 0.63 5.65
C THR A 359 -5.89 0.56 4.76
N GLY A 360 -5.02 1.56 4.83
CA GLY A 360 -3.87 1.66 3.93
C GLY A 360 -4.25 2.00 2.49
N ALA A 361 -5.43 2.58 2.25
CA ALA A 361 -5.91 2.87 0.90
C ALA A 361 -5.01 3.81 0.10
N GLY A 362 -4.15 4.58 0.76
CA GLY A 362 -3.14 5.41 0.12
C GLY A 362 -1.89 4.67 -0.35
N THR A 363 -1.70 3.41 0.08
CA THR A 363 -0.48 2.62 -0.16
C THR A 363 -0.67 1.47 -1.15
N TRP A 364 -1.78 1.43 -1.90
CA TRP A 364 -2.06 0.36 -2.87
C TRP A 364 -1.00 0.23 -3.98
N ARG A 365 -0.25 1.29 -4.21
CA ARG A 365 0.93 1.27 -5.10
C ARG A 365 1.97 0.23 -4.65
N ARG A 366 2.15 0.08 -3.34
CA ARG A 366 3.09 -0.87 -2.70
C ARG A 366 2.44 -2.19 -2.36
N SER A 367 1.23 -2.12 -1.83
CA SER A 367 0.49 -3.24 -1.29
C SER A 367 -0.88 -3.34 -1.96
N PRO A 368 -0.96 -3.72 -3.25
CA PRO A 368 -2.21 -3.77 -3.99
C PRO A 368 -3.19 -4.82 -3.45
N ASP A 369 -2.71 -5.79 -2.68
CA ASP A 369 -3.51 -6.78 -1.97
C ASP A 369 -4.44 -6.16 -0.92
N LEU A 370 -4.07 -5.02 -0.34
CA LEU A 370 -4.92 -4.31 0.63
C LEU A 370 -6.29 -3.91 0.05
N LYS A 371 -6.37 -3.62 -1.25
CA LYS A 371 -7.65 -3.36 -1.92
C LYS A 371 -8.68 -4.47 -1.71
N TRP A 372 -8.20 -5.70 -1.71
CA TRP A 372 -9.02 -6.91 -1.74
C TRP A 372 -9.18 -7.55 -0.37
N ARG A 373 -8.25 -7.28 0.54
CA ARG A 373 -8.26 -7.81 1.91
C ARG A 373 -9.04 -6.94 2.87
N THR A 374 -9.17 -5.65 2.58
CA THR A 374 -9.98 -4.71 3.36
C THR A 374 -11.42 -4.80 2.90
N MET A 375 -12.32 -5.07 3.82
CA MET A 375 -13.75 -5.11 3.60
C MET A 375 -14.43 -3.87 4.20
N ARG A 376 -15.70 -3.64 3.85
CA ARG A 376 -16.50 -2.55 4.40
C ARG A 376 -16.55 -2.57 5.93
N ASP A 377 -16.70 -3.74 6.52
CA ASP A 377 -16.69 -3.88 7.98
C ASP A 377 -15.30 -3.58 8.56
N GLY A 378 -14.23 -3.95 7.86
CA GLY A 378 -12.86 -3.58 8.25
C GLY A 378 -12.62 -2.08 8.27
N LEU A 379 -13.24 -1.29 7.36
CA LEU A 379 -13.21 0.17 7.44
C LEU A 379 -13.89 0.68 8.72
N ARG A 380 -15.09 0.17 9.02
CA ARG A 380 -15.83 0.55 10.24
C ARG A 380 -15.06 0.26 11.51
N GLU A 381 -14.42 -0.92 11.59
CA GLU A 381 -13.57 -1.30 12.72
C GLU A 381 -12.37 -0.34 12.88
N LYS A 382 -11.72 0.03 11.76
CA LYS A 382 -10.61 0.99 11.78
C LYS A 382 -11.06 2.36 12.24
N VAL A 383 -12.15 2.87 11.70
CA VAL A 383 -12.74 4.17 12.09
C VAL A 383 -13.08 4.21 13.59
N LYS A 384 -13.62 3.12 14.14
CA LYS A 384 -13.88 3.00 15.58
C LYS A 384 -12.60 3.04 16.38
N LEU A 385 -11.61 2.20 16.04
CA LEU A 385 -10.31 2.15 16.72
C LEU A 385 -9.57 3.50 16.67
N GLN A 386 -9.61 4.20 15.54
CA GLN A 386 -9.00 5.51 15.37
C GLN A 386 -9.60 6.55 16.33
N LYS A 387 -10.93 6.51 16.51
CA LYS A 387 -11.61 7.34 17.49
C LYS A 387 -11.18 7.01 18.91
N GLU A 388 -11.11 5.73 19.27
CA GLU A 388 -10.67 5.26 20.57
C GLU A 388 -9.23 5.72 20.89
N LEU A 389 -8.32 5.66 19.91
CA LEU A 389 -6.93 6.13 20.06
C LEU A 389 -6.85 7.65 20.26
N LEU A 390 -7.66 8.44 19.56
CA LEU A 390 -7.73 9.89 19.79
C LEU A 390 -8.17 10.20 21.23
N GLU A 391 -9.19 9.50 21.73
CA GLU A 391 -9.69 9.66 23.11
C GLU A 391 -8.63 9.25 24.15
N GLU A 392 -7.97 8.12 23.94
CA GLU A 392 -6.99 7.55 24.85
C GLU A 392 -5.75 8.45 25.02
N TRP A 393 -5.29 9.05 23.91
CA TRP A 393 -3.99 9.72 23.88
C TRP A 393 -4.05 11.24 24.05
N ARG A 394 -5.24 11.89 23.91
CA ARG A 394 -5.40 13.33 24.05
C ARG A 394 -4.86 13.88 25.37
N ASP A 395 -5.00 13.13 26.45
CA ASP A 395 -4.60 13.58 27.79
C ASP A 395 -3.07 13.57 28.01
N ALA A 396 -2.32 12.82 27.20
CA ALA A 396 -0.85 12.81 27.23
C ALA A 396 -0.24 14.16 26.76
N VAL A 397 -0.97 14.89 25.90
CA VAL A 397 -0.53 16.19 25.38
C VAL A 397 -0.50 17.21 26.50
N LYS A 398 0.60 17.93 26.70
CA LYS A 398 0.67 19.04 27.68
C LYS A 398 -0.17 20.24 27.21
N PRO A 399 -0.58 21.15 28.11
CA PRO A 399 -1.11 22.45 27.70
C PRO A 399 -0.13 23.17 26.76
N GLY A 400 -0.62 23.69 25.62
CA GLY A 400 0.20 24.24 24.55
C GLY A 400 0.92 23.25 23.68
N GLY A 401 0.82 21.94 23.96
CA GLY A 401 1.40 20.87 23.13
C GLY A 401 0.56 20.49 21.91
N LEU A 402 1.03 19.56 21.12
CA LEU A 402 0.44 19.15 19.85
C LEU A 402 -0.01 17.67 19.88
N LEU A 403 -1.18 17.41 19.33
CA LEU A 403 -1.66 16.09 18.95
C LEU A 403 -1.63 15.98 17.43
N ALA A 404 -0.85 15.05 16.91
CA ALA A 404 -0.76 14.79 15.47
C ALA A 404 -1.45 13.47 15.15
N TYR A 405 -2.35 13.52 14.18
CA TYR A 405 -3.09 12.37 13.67
C TYR A 405 -2.67 12.10 12.22
N ILE A 406 -2.22 10.87 11.94
CA ILE A 406 -1.70 10.48 10.64
C ILE A 406 -2.39 9.19 10.17
N THR A 407 -2.73 9.13 8.89
CA THR A 407 -3.10 7.89 8.20
C THR A 407 -2.35 7.77 6.88
N CYS A 408 -2.17 6.54 6.41
CA CYS A 408 -1.82 6.24 5.02
C CYS A 408 -3.07 5.86 4.21
N SER A 409 -4.16 6.61 4.39
CA SER A 409 -5.46 6.40 3.73
C SER A 409 -5.87 7.62 2.91
N VAL A 410 -6.62 7.38 1.84
CA VAL A 410 -7.29 8.42 1.04
C VAL A 410 -8.79 8.48 1.30
N LEU A 411 -9.28 7.76 2.33
CA LEU A 411 -10.69 7.70 2.69
C LEU A 411 -11.05 8.78 3.70
N ALA A 412 -12.09 9.55 3.42
CA ALA A 412 -12.51 10.66 4.27
C ALA A 412 -12.94 10.23 5.67
N ASP A 413 -13.56 9.06 5.80
CA ASP A 413 -13.99 8.50 7.09
C ASP A 413 -12.81 8.28 8.05
N GLU A 414 -11.64 7.92 7.53
CA GLU A 414 -10.42 7.74 8.30
C GLU A 414 -9.63 9.04 8.50
N ASN A 415 -9.97 10.09 7.78
CA ASN A 415 -9.21 11.35 7.71
C ASN A 415 -10.00 12.54 8.31
N SER A 416 -10.54 13.40 7.44
CA SER A 416 -11.27 14.62 7.85
C SER A 416 -12.49 14.31 8.72
N GLY A 417 -13.15 13.19 8.52
CA GLY A 417 -14.27 12.74 9.34
C GLY A 417 -13.90 12.54 10.80
N GLN A 418 -12.75 11.92 11.07
CA GLN A 418 -12.24 11.72 12.44
C GLN A 418 -11.94 13.04 13.11
N ILE A 419 -11.22 13.93 12.43
CA ILE A 419 -10.77 15.20 13.01
C ILE A 419 -11.95 16.15 13.27
N ARG A 420 -12.91 16.24 12.33
CA ARG A 420 -14.13 17.03 12.54
C ARG A 420 -14.92 16.53 13.76
N SER A 421 -15.06 15.20 13.90
CA SER A 421 -15.75 14.58 15.02
C SER A 421 -15.03 14.84 16.36
N PHE A 422 -13.73 14.71 16.39
CA PHE A 422 -12.90 14.95 17.58
C PHE A 422 -12.98 16.42 18.02
N LEU A 423 -12.72 17.38 17.15
CA LEU A 423 -12.73 18.81 17.46
C LEU A 423 -14.12 19.35 17.82
N LYS A 424 -15.19 18.67 17.40
CA LYS A 424 -16.56 19.01 17.81
C LYS A 424 -16.80 18.74 19.30
N VAL A 425 -16.18 17.69 19.85
CA VAL A 425 -16.33 17.27 21.26
C VAL A 425 -15.26 17.93 22.13
N HIS A 426 -14.01 17.93 21.70
CA HIS A 426 -12.84 18.39 22.48
C HIS A 426 -12.50 19.83 22.15
N ARG A 427 -13.21 20.77 22.78
CA ARG A 427 -13.05 22.23 22.57
C ARG A 427 -11.74 22.81 23.10
N GLU A 428 -11.01 22.06 23.92
CA GLU A 428 -9.66 22.32 24.38
C GLU A 428 -8.61 22.13 23.28
N PHE A 429 -8.96 21.50 22.16
CA PHE A 429 -8.09 21.37 20.98
C PHE A 429 -8.54 22.30 19.85
N VAL A 430 -7.58 22.82 19.10
CA VAL A 430 -7.82 23.59 17.87
C VAL A 430 -6.92 23.06 16.76
N ALA A 431 -7.45 23.01 15.54
CA ALA A 431 -6.64 22.63 14.38
C ALA A 431 -5.52 23.65 14.17
N GLU A 432 -4.33 23.15 13.90
CA GLU A 432 -3.15 23.98 13.62
C GLU A 432 -2.46 23.45 12.36
N PRO A 433 -2.37 24.25 11.28
CA PRO A 433 -1.63 23.83 10.10
C PRO A 433 -0.16 23.56 10.42
N PRO A 434 0.47 22.49 9.85
CA PRO A 434 1.89 22.23 10.03
C PRO A 434 2.73 23.44 9.59
N ALA A 435 3.52 24.02 10.51
CA ALA A 435 4.31 25.23 10.25
C ALA A 435 5.30 25.08 9.07
N LEU A 436 5.84 23.86 8.85
CA LEU A 436 6.80 23.56 7.81
C LEU A 436 6.15 23.27 6.42
N ALA A 437 4.81 23.29 6.31
CA ALA A 437 4.13 22.97 5.07
C ALA A 437 4.49 23.93 3.92
N ALA A 438 4.59 25.22 4.22
CA ALA A 438 4.95 26.25 3.23
C ALA A 438 6.38 26.07 2.69
N GLU A 439 7.33 25.62 3.50
CA GLU A 439 8.71 25.34 3.08
C GLU A 439 8.80 24.22 2.03
N LEU A 440 7.87 23.26 2.11
CA LEU A 440 7.76 22.17 1.14
C LEU A 440 6.82 22.51 -0.03
N GLY A 441 6.28 23.72 -0.11
CA GLY A 441 5.30 24.11 -1.13
C GLY A 441 3.95 23.41 -0.99
N ILE A 442 3.66 22.82 0.18
CA ILE A 442 2.43 22.10 0.45
C ILE A 442 1.38 23.07 1.02
N LYS A 443 0.20 23.09 0.42
CA LYS A 443 -0.92 23.90 0.89
C LYS A 443 -1.80 23.04 1.81
N PRO A 444 -1.95 23.43 3.09
CA PRO A 444 -2.93 22.78 3.96
C PRO A 444 -4.35 22.95 3.42
N THR A 445 -5.22 21.99 3.75
CA THR A 445 -6.65 22.07 3.45
C THR A 445 -7.27 23.27 4.20
N ARG A 446 -8.53 23.61 3.88
CA ARG A 446 -9.27 24.66 4.59
C ARG A 446 -9.39 24.40 6.10
N GLU A 447 -9.32 23.13 6.51
CA GLU A 447 -9.36 22.69 7.91
C GLU A 447 -7.96 22.60 8.55
N GLY A 448 -6.91 23.05 7.85
CA GLY A 448 -5.52 23.07 8.36
C GLY A 448 -4.77 21.72 8.23
N ALA A 449 -5.38 20.69 7.69
CA ALA A 449 -4.72 19.41 7.49
C ALA A 449 -3.89 19.38 6.19
N VAL A 450 -2.92 18.47 6.12
CA VAL A 450 -2.18 18.14 4.89
C VAL A 450 -2.68 16.81 4.33
N THR A 451 -2.95 16.79 3.03
CA THR A 451 -3.26 15.58 2.29
C THR A 451 -2.27 15.42 1.14
N LEU A 452 -1.55 14.31 1.12
CA LEU A 452 -0.68 13.93 0.00
C LEU A 452 -1.43 12.91 -0.85
N LEU A 453 -1.52 13.16 -2.14
CA LEU A 453 -2.23 12.31 -3.08
C LEU A 453 -1.28 11.81 -4.18
N PRO A 454 -1.22 10.51 -4.46
CA PRO A 454 -0.26 9.92 -5.41
C PRO A 454 -0.21 10.61 -6.78
N HIS A 455 -1.35 11.05 -7.31
CA HIS A 455 -1.42 11.70 -8.63
C HIS A 455 -0.93 13.15 -8.64
N ARG A 456 -0.80 13.79 -7.49
CA ARG A 456 -0.31 15.18 -7.35
C ARG A 456 1.17 15.22 -6.97
N GLU A 457 1.51 14.50 -5.90
CA GLU A 457 2.83 14.56 -5.29
C GLU A 457 3.75 13.41 -5.74
N GLY A 458 3.21 12.33 -6.30
CA GLY A 458 3.97 11.14 -6.69
C GLY A 458 4.32 10.20 -5.52
N THR A 459 3.93 10.56 -4.29
CA THR A 459 4.13 9.78 -3.06
C THR A 459 3.01 8.77 -2.84
N ASP A 460 3.09 7.94 -1.80
CA ASP A 460 1.90 7.26 -1.29
C ASP A 460 0.90 8.28 -0.74
N GLY A 461 -0.38 7.89 -0.64
CA GLY A 461 -1.41 8.74 -0.06
C GLY A 461 -1.28 8.84 1.44
N PHE A 462 -1.22 10.07 1.96
CA PHE A 462 -1.15 10.35 3.40
C PHE A 462 -2.09 11.49 3.79
N TYR A 463 -2.57 11.42 5.02
CA TYR A 463 -3.27 12.51 5.68
C TYR A 463 -2.57 12.83 7.00
N LEU A 464 -2.39 14.12 7.28
CA LEU A 464 -1.85 14.63 8.53
C LEU A 464 -2.72 15.78 9.03
N ALA A 465 -3.24 15.66 10.25
CA ALA A 465 -3.85 16.77 10.98
C ALA A 465 -3.09 17.01 12.29
N MET A 466 -2.78 18.25 12.57
CA MET A 466 -2.19 18.66 13.84
C MET A 466 -3.20 19.49 14.64
N MET A 467 -3.28 19.26 15.92
CA MET A 467 -4.21 19.90 16.82
C MET A 467 -3.47 20.38 18.07
N ARG A 468 -3.55 21.68 18.36
CA ARG A 468 -2.93 22.25 19.55
C ARG A 468 -3.88 22.18 20.73
N ARG A 469 -3.41 21.66 21.86
CA ARG A 469 -4.13 21.76 23.14
C ARG A 469 -3.99 23.18 23.68
N LYS A 470 -5.11 23.83 23.97
CA LYS A 470 -5.11 25.15 24.59
C LYS A 470 -4.42 25.10 25.95
N GLY A 471 -3.79 26.21 26.33
CA GLY A 471 -3.13 26.38 27.63
C GLY A 471 -4.10 26.56 28.78
#